data_0cf667ed11d3ea68c3f329fbc31ccfa1
#
_entry.id   0cf667ed11d3ea68c3f329fbc31ccfa1
#
_cell.length_a   1.000
_cell.length_b   1.000
_cell.length_c   1.000
_cell.angle_alpha   90.00
_cell.angle_beta   90.00
_cell.angle_gamma   90.00
#
_symmetry.space_group_name_H-M   'P 1'
#
loop_
_entity.id
_entity.type
_entity.pdbx_description
1 polymer ?
#
loop_
_entity_poly.entity_id
_entity_poly.type
_entity_poly.pdbx_seq_one_letter_code
_entity_poly.pdbx_strand_id
1 'polypeptide(L)'
;MIQKAIRPLGRPRSFDELEALEKATQVFWSKGYDGVTIDDLVAGMGVGRPSLYAVFGDKRTLFLRVLRAYAERKGALAAKALLSPKTLREALASFLRYVVESATEKGSAEGCLLVCVAPLVNDAEVRQFLQNASAATVALVERRFRDGISAGEIPSDFPVAARASQVVDLVRGMSMRARTGTPRKTLLNDAEEAADLVLLPRATSHGPGDVARKARTVRAVRKGP
;
A
#
# COMPACT_ATOMS: atom_id res chain seq x y z
N MET A 1 43.68 41.50 21.82
CA MET A 1 42.68 40.91 20.85
C MET A 1 42.83 39.40 20.90
N ILE A 2 41.85 38.69 21.49
CA ILE A 2 41.89 37.24 21.64
C ILE A 2 41.06 36.67 20.48
N GLN A 3 41.72 36.07 19.50
CA GLN A 3 41.07 35.32 18.39
C GLN A 3 40.41 34.08 18.97
N LYS A 4 39.09 34.08 18.98
CA LYS A 4 38.24 32.93 19.32
C LYS A 4 38.37 31.89 18.21
N ALA A 5 39.12 30.82 18.45
CA ALA A 5 39.25 29.69 17.53
C ALA A 5 37.87 29.09 17.26
N ILE A 6 37.43 29.14 16.01
CA ILE A 6 36.21 28.46 15.52
C ILE A 6 36.50 26.95 15.62
N ARG A 7 35.76 26.24 16.51
CA ARG A 7 35.78 24.79 16.58
C ARG A 7 35.31 24.24 15.22
N PRO A 8 36.07 23.33 14.61
CA PRO A 8 35.62 22.72 13.35
C PRO A 8 34.33 21.96 13.63
N LEU A 9 33.33 22.13 12.73
CA LEU A 9 32.09 21.32 12.65
C LEU A 9 32.47 19.85 12.71
N GLY A 10 31.67 19.07 13.48
CA GLY A 10 31.91 17.67 13.82
C GLY A 10 32.31 16.78 12.65
N ARG A 11 33.04 15.72 12.98
CA ARG A 11 33.52 14.67 12.07
C ARG A 11 32.47 14.36 11.01
N PRO A 12 32.82 14.29 9.72
CA PRO A 12 31.89 13.94 8.65
C PRO A 12 31.10 12.70 9.02
N ARG A 13 29.77 12.68 8.77
CA ARG A 13 28.92 11.50 9.03
C ARG A 13 29.54 10.33 8.29
N SER A 14 29.85 9.24 8.99
CA SER A 14 30.55 8.08 8.44
C SER A 14 29.64 7.13 7.64
N PHE A 15 28.35 7.48 7.43
CA PHE A 15 27.38 6.64 6.72
C PHE A 15 26.31 7.48 6.02
N ASP A 16 25.72 6.92 4.96
CA ASP A 16 24.56 7.47 4.26
C ASP A 16 23.29 7.19 5.09
N GLU A 17 22.54 8.23 5.38
CA GLU A 17 21.33 8.16 6.20
C GLU A 17 20.20 7.40 5.48
N LEU A 18 20.07 7.54 4.15
CA LEU A 18 19.07 6.83 3.37
C LEU A 18 19.37 5.33 3.31
N GLU A 19 20.63 4.98 3.07
CA GLU A 19 21.09 3.59 3.10
C GLU A 19 20.87 2.95 4.48
N ALA A 20 21.15 3.69 5.55
CA ALA A 20 20.91 3.23 6.91
C ALA A 20 19.42 3.00 7.20
N LEU A 21 18.52 3.88 6.72
CA LEU A 21 17.06 3.69 6.82
C LEU A 21 16.57 2.48 6.01
N GLU A 22 17.13 2.23 4.84
CA GLU A 22 16.79 1.02 4.06
C GLU A 22 17.18 -0.26 4.80
N LYS A 23 18.38 -0.29 5.38
CA LYS A 23 18.83 -1.40 6.21
C LYS A 23 17.95 -1.57 7.46
N ALA A 24 17.60 -0.48 8.15
CA ALA A 24 16.66 -0.52 9.27
C ALA A 24 15.28 -1.07 8.85
N THR A 25 14.83 -0.73 7.64
CA THR A 25 13.58 -1.26 7.07
C THR A 25 13.60 -2.78 7.02
N GLN A 26 14.69 -3.39 6.54
CA GLN A 26 14.83 -4.85 6.47
C GLN A 26 14.83 -5.50 7.87
N VAL A 27 15.48 -4.87 8.84
CA VAL A 27 15.50 -5.36 10.24
C VAL A 27 14.10 -5.37 10.83
N PHE A 28 13.36 -4.26 10.74
CA PHE A 28 11.98 -4.19 11.24
C PHE A 28 11.03 -5.12 10.48
N TRP A 29 11.23 -5.27 9.18
CA TRP A 29 10.36 -6.11 8.35
C TRP A 29 10.52 -7.60 8.66
N SER A 30 11.75 -8.05 8.91
CA SER A 30 12.03 -9.45 9.20
C SER A 30 11.60 -9.89 10.61
N LYS A 31 11.81 -9.02 11.63
CA LYS A 31 11.62 -9.37 13.04
C LYS A 31 10.35 -8.78 13.67
N GLY A 32 9.65 -7.87 12.96
CA GLY A 32 8.57 -7.10 13.54
C GLY A 32 9.09 -6.01 14.51
N TYR A 33 8.24 -5.04 14.84
CA TYR A 33 8.65 -3.93 15.73
C TYR A 33 9.07 -4.40 17.12
N ASP A 34 8.26 -5.23 17.78
CA ASP A 34 8.52 -5.64 19.17
C ASP A 34 9.73 -6.57 19.27
N GLY A 35 9.96 -7.44 18.27
CA GLY A 35 11.07 -8.37 18.22
C GLY A 35 12.43 -7.75 17.90
N VAL A 36 12.49 -6.47 17.48
CA VAL A 36 13.72 -5.77 17.13
C VAL A 36 14.34 -5.13 18.39
N THR A 37 15.63 -5.42 18.63
CA THR A 37 16.45 -4.74 19.65
C THR A 37 17.29 -3.61 19.04
N ILE A 38 17.85 -2.74 19.89
CA ILE A 38 18.82 -1.72 19.43
C ILE A 38 20.08 -2.38 18.86
N ASP A 39 20.49 -3.51 19.40
CA ASP A 39 21.66 -4.24 18.87
C ASP A 39 21.40 -4.82 17.48
N ASP A 40 20.20 -5.32 17.21
CA ASP A 40 19.78 -5.74 15.85
C ASP A 40 19.86 -4.58 14.86
N LEU A 41 19.42 -3.39 15.27
CA LEU A 41 19.45 -2.17 14.44
C LEU A 41 20.90 -1.74 14.18
N VAL A 42 21.72 -1.67 15.21
CA VAL A 42 23.15 -1.31 15.12
C VAL A 42 23.87 -2.27 14.16
N ALA A 43 23.67 -3.57 14.34
CA ALA A 43 24.28 -4.60 13.49
C ALA A 43 23.74 -4.52 12.04
N GLY A 44 22.43 -4.46 11.85
CA GLY A 44 21.81 -4.45 10.53
C GLY A 44 22.07 -3.17 9.74
N MET A 45 22.07 -2.02 10.40
CA MET A 45 22.35 -0.72 9.77
C MET A 45 23.84 -0.49 9.51
N GLY A 46 24.74 -1.19 10.23
CA GLY A 46 26.18 -0.96 10.17
C GLY A 46 26.61 0.37 10.80
N VAL A 47 25.89 0.86 11.80
CA VAL A 47 26.16 2.12 12.50
C VAL A 47 26.49 1.87 13.97
N GLY A 48 27.29 2.74 14.60
CA GLY A 48 27.54 2.67 16.03
C GLY A 48 26.31 3.10 16.83
N ARG A 49 26.12 2.51 18.03
CA ARG A 49 25.02 2.85 18.97
C ARG A 49 24.94 4.38 19.26
N PRO A 50 26.03 5.11 19.53
CA PRO A 50 25.98 6.56 19.71
C PRO A 50 25.49 7.32 18.47
N SER A 51 25.90 6.88 17.27
CA SER A 51 25.46 7.45 15.99
C SER A 51 23.98 7.19 15.72
N LEU A 52 23.47 5.99 16.06
CA LEU A 52 22.06 5.65 15.93
C LEU A 52 21.20 6.62 16.75
N TYR A 53 21.51 6.80 18.05
CA TYR A 53 20.75 7.71 18.90
C TYR A 53 20.88 9.18 18.48
N ALA A 54 22.08 9.60 18.09
CA ALA A 54 22.31 10.99 17.67
C ALA A 54 21.58 11.38 16.39
N VAL A 55 21.44 10.44 15.43
CA VAL A 55 20.85 10.72 14.11
C VAL A 55 19.37 10.34 14.05
N PHE A 56 19.01 9.19 14.63
CA PHE A 56 17.67 8.60 14.44
C PHE A 56 16.80 8.66 15.71
N GLY A 57 17.37 9.01 16.86
CA GLY A 57 16.66 9.01 18.14
C GLY A 57 16.51 7.60 18.70
N ASP A 58 15.37 7.35 19.35
CA ASP A 58 15.02 6.05 19.89
C ASP A 58 14.45 5.10 18.82
N LYS A 59 14.20 3.85 19.20
CA LYS A 59 13.62 2.81 18.32
C LYS A 59 12.29 3.24 17.70
N ARG A 60 11.45 3.94 18.48
CA ARG A 60 10.16 4.43 18.05
C ARG A 60 10.29 5.51 16.97
N THR A 61 11.13 6.49 17.21
CA THR A 61 11.43 7.59 16.28
C THR A 61 12.03 7.05 14.97
N LEU A 62 13.01 6.13 15.09
CA LEU A 62 13.59 5.46 13.92
C LEU A 62 12.52 4.69 13.13
N PHE A 63 11.64 3.95 13.82
CA PHE A 63 10.57 3.21 13.11
C PHE A 63 9.63 4.12 12.33
N LEU A 64 9.21 5.24 12.91
CA LEU A 64 8.37 6.23 12.21
C LEU A 64 9.10 6.83 10.99
N ARG A 65 10.40 7.08 11.09
CA ARG A 65 11.21 7.54 9.94
C ARG A 65 11.30 6.46 8.85
N VAL A 66 11.47 5.20 9.24
CA VAL A 66 11.43 4.04 8.32
C VAL A 66 10.10 3.96 7.60
N LEU A 67 8.98 4.07 8.32
CA LEU A 67 7.64 4.03 7.71
C LEU A 67 7.44 5.16 6.70
N ARG A 68 7.88 6.38 7.01
CA ARG A 68 7.77 7.54 6.11
C ARG A 68 8.61 7.34 4.85
N ALA A 69 9.88 6.99 4.99
CA ALA A 69 10.78 6.77 3.85
C ALA A 69 10.30 5.60 2.96
N TYR A 70 9.82 4.52 3.58
CA TYR A 70 9.23 3.39 2.86
C TYR A 70 7.98 3.78 2.07
N ALA A 71 7.04 4.50 2.72
CA ALA A 71 5.80 4.94 2.10
C ALA A 71 6.06 5.91 0.94
N GLU A 72 6.99 6.84 1.10
CA GLU A 72 7.36 7.81 0.06
C GLU A 72 7.93 7.09 -1.17
N ARG A 73 8.93 6.23 -0.99
CA ARG A 73 9.56 5.49 -2.09
C ARG A 73 8.58 4.56 -2.81
N LYS A 74 7.89 3.69 -2.06
CA LYS A 74 6.95 2.72 -2.65
C LYS A 74 5.70 3.40 -3.19
N GLY A 75 5.23 4.47 -2.55
CA GLY A 75 4.10 5.27 -3.00
C GLY A 75 4.37 6.02 -4.31
N ALA A 76 5.56 6.57 -4.51
CA ALA A 76 5.94 7.22 -5.77
C ALA A 76 5.93 6.22 -6.94
N LEU A 77 6.46 5.01 -6.74
CA LEU A 77 6.44 3.96 -7.76
C LEU A 77 5.02 3.44 -8.04
N ALA A 78 4.21 3.27 -7.00
CA ALA A 78 2.81 2.90 -7.12
C ALA A 78 2.00 3.96 -7.90
N ALA A 79 2.21 5.23 -7.59
CA ALA A 79 1.59 6.34 -8.31
C ALA A 79 2.01 6.37 -9.78
N LYS A 80 3.29 6.15 -10.09
CA LYS A 80 3.77 6.03 -11.47
C LYS A 80 3.09 4.87 -12.20
N ALA A 81 2.97 3.70 -11.58
CA ALA A 81 2.30 2.54 -12.17
C ALA A 81 0.82 2.81 -12.48
N LEU A 82 0.12 3.57 -11.63
CA LEU A 82 -1.29 3.92 -11.82
C LEU A 82 -1.53 5.06 -12.81
N LEU A 83 -0.63 6.04 -12.90
CA LEU A 83 -0.86 7.28 -13.65
C LEU A 83 -0.21 7.30 -15.04
N SER A 84 0.78 6.43 -15.32
CA SER A 84 1.50 6.43 -16.60
C SER A 84 0.76 5.72 -17.75
N PRO A 85 -0.02 4.64 -17.55
CA PRO A 85 -0.72 3.98 -18.64
C PRO A 85 -1.84 4.83 -19.24
N LYS A 86 -2.11 4.63 -20.55
CA LYS A 86 -3.10 5.44 -21.30
C LYS A 86 -4.53 5.10 -20.89
N THR A 87 -4.85 3.83 -20.77
CA THR A 87 -6.22 3.38 -20.42
C THR A 87 -6.35 3.10 -18.92
N LEU A 88 -7.57 3.25 -18.40
CA LEU A 88 -7.88 2.97 -17.00
C LEU A 88 -7.65 1.49 -16.66
N ARG A 89 -8.01 0.58 -17.55
CA ARG A 89 -7.78 -0.87 -17.38
C ARG A 89 -6.30 -1.18 -17.23
N GLU A 90 -5.46 -0.66 -18.14
CA GLU A 90 -4.00 -0.81 -18.07
C GLU A 90 -3.41 -0.19 -16.80
N ALA A 91 -3.95 0.96 -16.36
CA ALA A 91 -3.53 1.64 -15.15
C ALA A 91 -3.75 0.77 -13.90
N LEU A 92 -4.95 0.17 -13.77
CA LEU A 92 -5.26 -0.73 -12.65
C LEU A 92 -4.41 -2.00 -12.69
N ALA A 93 -4.28 -2.64 -13.86
CA ALA A 93 -3.45 -3.83 -14.02
C ALA A 93 -1.98 -3.54 -13.68
N SER A 94 -1.42 -2.43 -14.17
CA SER A 94 -0.04 -2.00 -13.86
C SER A 94 0.16 -1.70 -12.38
N PHE A 95 -0.80 -1.04 -11.75
CA PHE A 95 -0.76 -0.73 -10.32
C PHE A 95 -0.81 -2.00 -9.45
N LEU A 96 -1.75 -2.90 -9.70
CA LEU A 96 -1.87 -4.15 -8.94
C LEU A 96 -0.69 -5.09 -9.20
N ARG A 97 -0.17 -5.14 -10.42
CA ARG A 97 1.06 -5.85 -10.76
C ARG A 97 2.24 -5.30 -9.98
N TYR A 98 2.43 -3.98 -9.94
CA TYR A 98 3.47 -3.36 -9.13
C TYR A 98 3.38 -3.75 -7.65
N VAL A 99 2.17 -3.78 -7.09
CA VAL A 99 1.94 -4.22 -5.70
C VAL A 99 2.45 -5.64 -5.48
N VAL A 100 2.11 -6.57 -6.37
CA VAL A 100 2.56 -7.97 -6.29
C VAL A 100 4.08 -8.06 -6.45
N GLU A 101 4.65 -7.38 -7.44
CA GLU A 101 6.09 -7.38 -7.71
C GLU A 101 6.88 -6.86 -6.51
N SER A 102 6.40 -5.76 -5.92
CA SER A 102 7.00 -5.18 -4.72
C SER A 102 6.85 -6.09 -3.49
N ALA A 103 5.71 -6.79 -3.35
CA ALA A 103 5.45 -7.68 -2.23
C ALA A 103 6.17 -9.04 -2.33
N THR A 104 6.69 -9.38 -3.51
CA THR A 104 7.40 -10.64 -3.80
C THR A 104 8.82 -10.40 -4.31
N GLU A 105 9.39 -9.25 -4.00
CA GLU A 105 10.74 -8.85 -4.42
C GLU A 105 11.80 -9.75 -3.77
N LYS A 106 12.65 -10.36 -4.59
CA LYS A 106 13.75 -11.23 -4.09
C LYS A 106 14.74 -10.42 -3.24
N GLY A 107 15.16 -11.00 -2.13
CA GLY A 107 16.11 -10.36 -1.21
C GLY A 107 15.48 -9.41 -0.20
N SER A 108 14.17 -9.19 -0.27
CA SER A 108 13.37 -8.49 0.74
C SER A 108 12.43 -9.45 1.48
N ALA A 109 11.98 -9.06 2.66
CA ALA A 109 10.90 -9.80 3.32
C ALA A 109 9.62 -9.68 2.48
N GLU A 110 8.87 -10.78 2.38
CA GLU A 110 7.63 -10.82 1.60
C GLU A 110 6.52 -9.97 2.20
N GLY A 111 5.61 -9.49 1.37
CA GLY A 111 4.48 -8.64 1.74
C GLY A 111 4.79 -7.15 1.67
N CYS A 112 4.12 -6.36 2.48
CA CYS A 112 4.29 -4.90 2.59
C CYS A 112 4.48 -4.51 4.06
N LEU A 113 5.51 -3.73 4.37
CA LEU A 113 5.78 -3.26 5.74
C LEU A 113 4.56 -2.55 6.36
N LEU A 114 3.87 -1.70 5.57
CA LEU A 114 2.70 -0.94 6.03
C LEU A 114 1.45 -1.80 6.22
N VAL A 115 1.39 -2.98 5.61
CA VAL A 115 0.25 -3.90 5.70
C VAL A 115 0.50 -5.01 6.70
N CYS A 116 1.73 -5.57 6.72
CA CYS A 116 2.00 -6.81 7.42
C CYS A 116 2.69 -6.63 8.78
N VAL A 117 3.32 -5.48 9.04
CA VAL A 117 4.10 -5.24 10.26
C VAL A 117 3.59 -4.02 11.04
N ALA A 118 3.48 -2.87 10.39
CA ALA A 118 3.15 -1.63 11.07
C ALA A 118 1.78 -1.65 11.80
N PRO A 119 0.71 -2.31 11.32
CA PRO A 119 -0.57 -2.37 12.02
C PRO A 119 -0.53 -3.11 13.36
N LEU A 120 0.50 -3.95 13.58
CA LEU A 120 0.67 -4.71 14.83
C LEU A 120 1.26 -3.86 15.95
N VAL A 121 1.78 -2.67 15.63
CA VAL A 121 2.41 -1.77 16.59
C VAL A 121 1.34 -0.96 17.33
N ASN A 122 1.28 -1.10 18.66
CA ASN A 122 0.33 -0.35 19.48
C ASN A 122 0.84 1.08 19.76
N ASP A 123 0.81 1.93 18.73
CA ASP A 123 1.23 3.32 18.79
C ASP A 123 0.25 4.22 18.04
N ALA A 124 -0.15 5.33 18.66
CA ALA A 124 -1.16 6.23 18.10
C ALA A 124 -0.66 6.97 16.84
N GLU A 125 0.63 7.38 16.82
CA GLU A 125 1.21 8.07 15.67
C GLU A 125 1.41 7.12 14.48
N VAL A 126 1.82 5.87 14.74
CA VAL A 126 1.87 4.81 13.70
C VAL A 126 0.48 4.58 13.11
N ARG A 127 -0.54 4.46 13.95
CA ARG A 127 -1.93 4.28 13.51
C ARG A 127 -2.42 5.44 12.65
N GLN A 128 -2.18 6.68 13.09
CA GLN A 128 -2.55 7.88 12.33
C GLN A 128 -1.80 7.95 11.00
N PHE A 129 -0.52 7.61 10.98
CA PHE A 129 0.28 7.54 9.77
C PHE A 129 -0.29 6.54 8.76
N LEU A 130 -0.66 5.34 9.22
CA LEU A 130 -1.27 4.31 8.36
C LEU A 130 -2.63 4.72 7.79
N GLN A 131 -3.45 5.40 8.60
CA GLN A 131 -4.73 5.96 8.14
C GLN A 131 -4.52 6.99 7.03
N ASN A 132 -3.57 7.92 7.22
CA ASN A 132 -3.24 8.94 6.25
C ASN A 132 -2.68 8.33 4.94
N ALA A 133 -1.78 7.36 5.05
CA ALA A 133 -1.23 6.65 3.88
C ALA A 133 -2.30 5.89 3.10
N SER A 134 -3.23 5.25 3.81
CA SER A 134 -4.38 4.58 3.19
C SER A 134 -5.29 5.57 2.48
N ALA A 135 -5.66 6.67 3.13
CA ALA A 135 -6.51 7.72 2.55
C ALA A 135 -5.87 8.35 1.30
N ALA A 136 -4.55 8.58 1.32
CA ALA A 136 -3.82 9.09 0.17
C ALA A 136 -3.86 8.11 -1.02
N THR A 137 -3.77 6.80 -0.76
CA THR A 137 -3.88 5.78 -1.82
C THR A 137 -5.30 5.73 -2.38
N VAL A 138 -6.34 5.78 -1.53
CA VAL A 138 -7.74 5.87 -1.98
C VAL A 138 -7.93 7.09 -2.88
N ALA A 139 -7.50 8.27 -2.44
CA ALA A 139 -7.64 9.51 -3.19
C ALA A 139 -6.93 9.47 -4.56
N LEU A 140 -5.77 8.82 -4.64
CA LEU A 140 -5.04 8.62 -5.88
C LEU A 140 -5.83 7.74 -6.88
N VAL A 141 -6.39 6.62 -6.40
CA VAL A 141 -7.22 5.72 -7.22
C VAL A 141 -8.52 6.42 -7.66
N GLU A 142 -9.17 7.15 -6.74
CA GLU A 142 -10.37 7.93 -7.07
C GLU A 142 -10.10 8.96 -8.18
N ARG A 143 -8.96 9.66 -8.10
CA ARG A 143 -8.56 10.59 -9.16
C ARG A 143 -8.47 9.88 -10.51
N ARG A 144 -7.80 8.73 -10.57
CA ARG A 144 -7.66 7.97 -11.82
C ARG A 144 -9.01 7.47 -12.37
N PHE A 145 -9.96 7.11 -11.50
CA PHE A 145 -11.33 6.79 -11.93
C PHE A 145 -12.06 8.02 -12.49
N ARG A 146 -11.95 9.20 -11.85
CA ARG A 146 -12.54 10.44 -12.37
C ARG A 146 -11.95 10.82 -13.74
N ASP A 147 -10.65 10.63 -13.92
CA ASP A 147 -10.00 10.82 -15.23
C ASP A 147 -10.59 9.85 -16.27
N GLY A 148 -10.84 8.58 -15.89
CA GLY A 148 -11.49 7.57 -16.74
C GLY A 148 -12.95 7.93 -17.11
N ILE A 149 -13.73 8.50 -16.19
CA ILE A 149 -15.07 9.04 -16.48
C ILE A 149 -14.96 10.16 -17.52
N SER A 150 -14.03 11.11 -17.28
CA SER A 150 -13.84 12.26 -18.18
C SER A 150 -13.39 11.84 -19.58
N ALA A 151 -12.66 10.73 -19.69
CA ALA A 151 -12.22 10.15 -20.95
C ALA A 151 -13.27 9.23 -21.61
N GLY A 152 -14.41 8.97 -20.96
CA GLY A 152 -15.45 8.06 -21.44
C GLY A 152 -15.09 6.57 -21.34
N GLU A 153 -14.07 6.21 -20.55
CA GLU A 153 -13.64 4.83 -20.36
C GLU A 153 -14.58 4.04 -19.42
N ILE A 154 -15.26 4.74 -18.51
CA ILE A 154 -16.26 4.19 -17.59
C ILE A 154 -17.47 5.13 -17.48
N PRO A 155 -18.66 4.61 -17.09
CA PRO A 155 -19.88 5.42 -16.98
C PRO A 155 -19.78 6.54 -15.94
N SER A 156 -20.54 7.62 -16.13
CA SER A 156 -20.56 8.77 -15.22
C SER A 156 -21.12 8.46 -13.83
N ASP A 157 -21.94 7.41 -13.70
CA ASP A 157 -22.51 6.90 -12.45
C ASP A 157 -21.63 5.83 -11.77
N PHE A 158 -20.40 5.62 -12.26
CA PHE A 158 -19.46 4.67 -11.67
C PHE A 158 -19.21 4.99 -10.20
N PRO A 159 -19.29 3.98 -9.30
CA PRO A 159 -19.19 4.20 -7.85
C PRO A 159 -17.73 4.42 -7.39
N VAL A 160 -17.15 5.55 -7.77
CA VAL A 160 -15.73 5.89 -7.62
C VAL A 160 -15.18 5.60 -6.22
N ALA A 161 -15.82 6.14 -5.16
CA ALA A 161 -15.33 5.99 -3.80
C ALA A 161 -15.34 4.53 -3.31
N ALA A 162 -16.43 3.80 -3.60
CA ALA A 162 -16.54 2.39 -3.21
C ALA A 162 -15.51 1.51 -3.94
N ARG A 163 -15.33 1.74 -5.25
CA ARG A 163 -14.35 0.99 -6.05
C ARG A 163 -12.91 1.33 -5.66
N ALA A 164 -12.60 2.58 -5.35
CA ALA A 164 -11.28 2.98 -4.87
C ALA A 164 -10.94 2.28 -3.53
N SER A 165 -11.89 2.23 -2.60
CA SER A 165 -11.72 1.47 -1.35
C SER A 165 -11.48 -0.01 -1.62
N GLN A 166 -12.24 -0.64 -2.53
CA GLN A 166 -12.05 -2.04 -2.93
C GLN A 166 -10.66 -2.29 -3.53
N VAL A 167 -10.13 -1.37 -4.35
CA VAL A 167 -8.76 -1.49 -4.88
C VAL A 167 -7.74 -1.49 -3.74
N VAL A 168 -7.91 -0.63 -2.74
CA VAL A 168 -7.00 -0.61 -1.57
C VAL A 168 -7.11 -1.89 -0.75
N ASP A 169 -8.29 -2.49 -0.64
CA ASP A 169 -8.48 -3.79 0.02
C ASP A 169 -7.83 -4.94 -0.77
N LEU A 170 -7.86 -4.90 -2.11
CA LEU A 170 -7.10 -5.82 -2.96
C LEU A 170 -5.59 -5.69 -2.73
N VAL A 171 -5.06 -4.47 -2.65
CA VAL A 171 -3.65 -4.20 -2.32
C VAL A 171 -3.26 -4.84 -0.99
N ARG A 172 -4.09 -4.70 0.04
CA ARG A 172 -3.87 -5.31 1.36
C ARG A 172 -3.91 -6.83 1.28
N GLY A 173 -4.93 -7.37 0.62
CA GLY A 173 -5.10 -8.81 0.44
C GLY A 173 -3.93 -9.45 -0.30
N MET A 174 -3.49 -8.88 -1.42
CA MET A 174 -2.34 -9.36 -2.19
C MET A 174 -1.04 -9.30 -1.39
N SER A 175 -0.81 -8.20 -0.64
CA SER A 175 0.36 -8.04 0.21
C SER A 175 0.40 -9.09 1.34
N MET A 176 -0.76 -9.36 1.97
CA MET A 176 -0.85 -10.39 3.02
C MET A 176 -0.68 -11.80 2.45
N ARG A 177 -1.27 -12.09 1.30
CA ARG A 177 -1.12 -13.39 0.62
C ARG A 177 0.33 -13.65 0.20
N ALA A 178 1.05 -12.63 -0.26
CA ALA A 178 2.49 -12.72 -0.50
C ALA A 178 3.22 -13.09 0.80
N ARG A 179 2.92 -12.40 1.91
CA ARG A 179 3.51 -12.67 3.23
C ARG A 179 3.29 -14.08 3.72
N THR A 180 2.16 -14.71 3.35
CA THR A 180 1.79 -16.09 3.74
C THR A 180 2.20 -17.13 2.70
N GLY A 181 3.03 -16.77 1.71
CA GLY A 181 3.65 -17.71 0.78
C GLY A 181 2.82 -18.03 -0.47
N THR A 182 1.80 -17.23 -0.83
CA THR A 182 1.13 -17.41 -2.12
C THR A 182 2.11 -17.14 -3.26
N PRO A 183 2.26 -18.07 -4.24
CA PRO A 183 3.24 -17.93 -5.31
C PRO A 183 3.04 -16.64 -6.14
N ARG A 184 4.15 -15.95 -6.46
CA ARG A 184 4.13 -14.72 -7.28
C ARG A 184 3.31 -14.87 -8.57
N LYS A 185 3.43 -16.00 -9.27
CA LYS A 185 2.69 -16.24 -10.52
C LYS A 185 1.18 -16.20 -10.30
N THR A 186 0.70 -16.82 -9.21
CA THR A 186 -0.72 -16.81 -8.84
C THR A 186 -1.19 -15.38 -8.55
N LEU A 187 -0.43 -14.63 -7.73
CA LEU A 187 -0.78 -13.25 -7.40
C LEU A 187 -0.79 -12.33 -8.63
N LEU A 188 0.12 -12.54 -9.59
CA LEU A 188 0.14 -11.77 -10.84
C LEU A 188 -1.10 -12.05 -11.71
N ASN A 189 -1.52 -13.30 -11.81
CA ASN A 189 -2.76 -13.65 -12.52
C ASN A 189 -3.98 -13.02 -11.84
N ASP A 190 -4.07 -13.13 -10.51
CA ASP A 190 -5.16 -12.52 -9.74
C ASP A 190 -5.18 -10.99 -9.87
N ALA A 191 -4.03 -10.34 -10.03
CA ALA A 191 -3.93 -8.90 -10.24
C ALA A 191 -4.51 -8.47 -11.60
N GLU A 192 -4.27 -9.24 -12.66
CA GLU A 192 -4.86 -8.99 -13.98
C GLU A 192 -6.38 -9.16 -13.96
N GLU A 193 -6.89 -10.25 -13.38
CA GLU A 193 -8.33 -10.50 -13.25
C GLU A 193 -9.01 -9.45 -12.37
N ALA A 194 -8.37 -9.04 -11.27
CA ALA A 194 -8.92 -8.02 -10.38
C ALA A 194 -9.07 -6.66 -11.06
N ALA A 195 -8.18 -6.29 -11.98
CA ALA A 195 -8.31 -5.06 -12.76
C ALA A 195 -9.60 -5.04 -13.60
N ASP A 196 -9.96 -6.15 -14.20
CA ASP A 196 -11.21 -6.29 -14.96
C ASP A 196 -12.44 -6.29 -14.04
N LEU A 197 -12.39 -7.03 -12.93
CA LEU A 197 -13.50 -7.13 -11.97
C LEU A 197 -13.85 -5.78 -11.32
N VAL A 198 -12.85 -4.96 -11.01
CA VAL A 198 -13.05 -3.62 -10.43
C VAL A 198 -13.84 -2.71 -11.37
N LEU A 199 -13.68 -2.88 -12.70
CA LEU A 199 -14.31 -2.04 -13.71
C LEU A 199 -15.71 -2.53 -14.10
N LEU A 200 -16.15 -3.70 -13.65
CA LEU A 200 -17.49 -4.20 -13.96
C LEU A 200 -18.56 -3.21 -13.45
N PRO A 201 -19.62 -3.00 -14.25
CA PRO A 201 -20.78 -2.24 -13.80
C PRO A 201 -21.35 -2.82 -12.50
N ARG A 202 -21.99 -1.98 -11.70
CA ARG A 202 -22.77 -2.48 -10.58
C ARG A 202 -23.86 -3.41 -11.13
N ALA A 203 -23.94 -4.65 -10.64
CA ALA A 203 -25.13 -5.46 -10.90
C ALA A 203 -26.33 -4.64 -10.41
N THR A 204 -27.22 -4.28 -11.34
CA THR A 204 -28.49 -3.63 -10.96
C THR A 204 -29.19 -4.60 -10.02
N SER A 205 -29.28 -4.22 -8.74
CA SER A 205 -30.09 -4.96 -7.79
C SER A 205 -31.52 -4.92 -8.35
N HIS A 206 -31.98 -6.02 -8.91
CA HIS A 206 -33.40 -6.19 -9.17
C HIS A 206 -34.08 -6.04 -7.81
N GLY A 207 -34.79 -4.93 -7.62
CA GLY A 207 -35.52 -4.66 -6.39
C GLY A 207 -36.49 -5.81 -6.11
N PRO A 208 -36.86 -6.07 -4.84
CA PRO A 208 -37.78 -7.14 -4.48
C PRO A 208 -39.13 -7.13 -5.25
N GLY A 209 -39.43 -6.04 -5.97
CA GLY A 209 -40.61 -5.92 -6.86
C GLY A 209 -40.56 -6.74 -8.13
N ASP A 210 -39.38 -7.07 -8.67
CA ASP A 210 -39.28 -7.77 -9.98
C ASP A 210 -39.48 -9.30 -9.83
N VAL A 211 -39.10 -9.84 -8.65
CA VAL A 211 -39.38 -11.25 -8.32
C VAL A 211 -40.88 -11.48 -8.11
N ALA A 212 -41.55 -10.51 -7.47
CA ALA A 212 -43.00 -10.58 -7.24
C ALA A 212 -43.80 -10.46 -8.55
N ARG A 213 -43.31 -9.68 -9.53
CA ARG A 213 -43.96 -9.52 -10.86
C ARG A 213 -43.84 -10.78 -11.71
N LYS A 214 -42.64 -11.42 -11.73
CA LYS A 214 -42.47 -12.73 -12.43
C LYS A 214 -43.27 -13.85 -11.79
N ALA A 215 -43.39 -13.91 -10.46
CA ALA A 215 -44.20 -14.89 -9.76
C ALA A 215 -45.72 -14.71 -10.03
N ARG A 216 -46.19 -13.46 -10.19
CA ARG A 216 -47.61 -13.20 -10.56
C ARG A 216 -47.92 -13.65 -12.01
N THR A 217 -47.02 -13.44 -12.93
CA THR A 217 -47.21 -13.81 -14.36
C THR A 217 -47.23 -15.33 -14.51
N VAL A 218 -46.40 -16.09 -13.80
CA VAL A 218 -46.39 -17.56 -13.82
C VAL A 218 -47.66 -18.14 -13.18
N ARG A 219 -48.24 -17.46 -12.18
CA ARG A 219 -49.47 -17.92 -11.49
C ARG A 219 -50.72 -17.62 -12.31
N ALA A 220 -50.70 -16.60 -13.19
CA ALA A 220 -51.81 -16.27 -14.08
C ALA A 220 -51.93 -17.26 -15.26
N VAL A 221 -50.82 -17.82 -15.77
CA VAL A 221 -50.81 -18.80 -16.88
C VAL A 221 -51.25 -20.20 -16.42
N ARG A 222 -51.25 -20.52 -15.11
CA ARG A 222 -51.71 -21.81 -14.56
C ARG A 222 -53.22 -21.86 -14.20
N LYS A 223 -53.97 -20.79 -14.43
CA LYS A 223 -55.43 -20.76 -14.23
C LYS A 223 -56.14 -20.36 -15.54
N GLY A 224 -55.96 -21.11 -16.55
CA GLY A 224 -56.83 -21.12 -17.75
C GLY A 224 -57.71 -22.36 -17.74
N PRO A 225 -58.89 -22.31 -18.33
CA PRO A 225 -60.07 -23.14 -18.07
C PRO A 225 -59.84 -24.61 -18.40
#